data_c2056d48adc254b296e24878a66f4d99
#
_entry.id   c2056d48adc254b296e24878a66f4d99
#
_cell.length_a   1.000
_cell.length_b   1.000
_cell.length_c   1.000
_cell.angle_alpha   90.00
_cell.angle_beta   90.00
_cell.angle_gamma   90.00
#
_symmetry.space_group_name_H-M   'P 1'
#
loop_
_entity.id
_entity.type
_entity.pdbx_description
1 polymer ?
#
loop_
_entity_poly.entity_id
_entity_poly.type
_entity_poly.pdbx_seq_one_letter_code
_entity_poly.pdbx_strand_id
1 'polypeptide(L)'
;DRIIEFVTANQSGLKEIYLSGGEPTLIKYNLKLLKQIKKRADLIIRVNSNMQWKQDNKIVQEILKFPNVLFTCSIDGTGEKFNYIRRGANWNRTIENVKFLQGQPNVDLRANTVFFVLTAQQLPEIIDYFMEEIGSVDHTINPCGMGQYHLRCRNLSSEIKSLVRENLNNTFEKYKHNLNIAGNLKNCILELDNDGSSVEYKEYFDNIDILQGTDWRKLYPELT
;
A
#
# COMPACT_ATOMS: atom_id res chain seq x y z
N ASP A 1 -25.98 17.93 -7.22
CA ASP A 1 -25.11 16.93 -6.57
C ASP A 1 -24.54 17.49 -5.26
N ARG A 2 -25.30 17.30 -4.17
CA ARG A 2 -25.13 18.01 -2.89
C ARG A 2 -23.71 18.04 -2.32
N ILE A 3 -22.95 16.94 -2.47
CA ILE A 3 -21.56 16.90 -1.93
C ILE A 3 -20.65 17.81 -2.76
N ILE A 4 -20.72 17.76 -4.07
CA ILE A 4 -19.91 18.62 -4.93
C ILE A 4 -20.28 20.10 -4.69
N GLU A 5 -21.56 20.43 -4.63
CA GLU A 5 -22.06 21.77 -4.34
C GLU A 5 -21.55 22.29 -2.99
N PHE A 6 -21.66 21.45 -1.93
CA PHE A 6 -21.17 21.79 -0.61
C PHE A 6 -19.64 22.03 -0.60
N VAL A 7 -18.87 21.10 -1.16
CA VAL A 7 -17.40 21.18 -1.22
C VAL A 7 -16.98 22.41 -2.03
N THR A 8 -17.64 22.67 -3.16
CA THR A 8 -17.32 23.81 -4.04
C THR A 8 -17.65 25.14 -3.37
N ALA A 9 -18.78 25.24 -2.68
CA ALA A 9 -19.18 26.45 -1.97
C ALA A 9 -18.23 26.79 -0.80
N ASN A 10 -17.63 25.79 -0.17
CA ASN A 10 -16.75 25.94 0.99
C ASN A 10 -15.24 25.78 0.64
N GLN A 11 -14.89 25.71 -0.63
CA GLN A 11 -13.52 25.35 -1.05
C GLN A 11 -12.42 26.29 -0.55
N SER A 12 -12.71 27.55 -0.21
CA SER A 12 -11.72 28.49 0.32
C SER A 12 -11.16 28.07 1.67
N GLY A 13 -11.94 27.35 2.48
CA GLY A 13 -11.52 26.82 3.79
C GLY A 13 -10.87 25.43 3.73
N LEU A 14 -10.93 24.73 2.59
CA LEU A 14 -10.37 23.39 2.47
C LEU A 14 -8.84 23.45 2.51
N LYS A 15 -8.24 22.54 3.27
CA LYS A 15 -6.79 22.30 3.31
C LYS A 15 -6.39 21.00 2.66
N GLU A 16 -7.31 20.02 2.66
CA GLU A 16 -7.08 18.72 2.07
C GLU A 16 -8.38 18.15 1.47
N ILE A 17 -8.25 17.48 0.34
CA ILE A 17 -9.28 16.59 -0.21
C ILE A 17 -8.67 15.21 -0.28
N TYR A 18 -9.21 14.28 0.51
CA TYR A 18 -8.77 12.91 0.55
C TYR A 18 -9.66 12.01 -0.30
N LEU A 19 -9.11 11.51 -1.39
CA LEU A 19 -9.77 10.56 -2.28
C LEU A 19 -9.40 9.14 -1.85
N SER A 20 -10.35 8.45 -1.22
CA SER A 20 -10.19 7.09 -0.71
C SER A 20 -11.40 6.22 -1.04
N GLY A 21 -11.30 4.92 -0.69
CA GLY A 21 -12.36 3.93 -0.90
C GLY A 21 -12.33 3.30 -2.30
N GLY A 22 -12.39 1.96 -2.37
CA GLY A 22 -12.20 1.22 -3.61
C GLY A 22 -10.94 1.64 -4.37
N GLU A 23 -11.08 2.05 -5.62
CA GLU A 23 -10.01 2.68 -6.39
C GLU A 23 -10.45 4.08 -6.85
N PRO A 24 -9.93 5.17 -6.25
CA PRO A 24 -10.36 6.54 -6.53
C PRO A 24 -10.20 6.96 -7.99
N THR A 25 -9.22 6.38 -8.69
CA THR A 25 -8.93 6.70 -10.09
C THR A 25 -9.94 6.10 -11.07
N LEU A 26 -10.87 5.26 -10.60
CA LEU A 26 -11.98 4.69 -11.37
C LEU A 26 -13.31 5.40 -11.09
N ILE A 27 -13.40 6.20 -10.06
CA ILE A 27 -14.65 6.83 -9.62
C ILE A 27 -14.90 8.11 -10.42
N LYS A 28 -15.75 8.05 -11.44
CA LYS A 28 -16.08 9.18 -12.33
C LYS A 28 -16.51 10.44 -11.57
N TYR A 29 -17.10 10.27 -10.40
CA TYR A 29 -17.50 11.36 -9.52
C TYR A 29 -16.31 12.22 -9.06
N ASN A 30 -15.16 11.59 -8.78
CA ASN A 30 -13.93 12.31 -8.42
C ASN A 30 -13.48 13.26 -9.52
N LEU A 31 -13.59 12.86 -10.79
CA LEU A 31 -13.27 13.76 -11.91
C LEU A 31 -14.19 14.99 -11.93
N LYS A 32 -15.49 14.79 -11.69
CA LYS A 32 -16.48 15.88 -11.65
C LYS A 32 -16.18 16.86 -10.51
N LEU A 33 -15.83 16.35 -9.34
CA LEU A 33 -15.41 17.15 -8.18
C LEU A 33 -14.15 17.95 -8.47
N LEU A 34 -13.07 17.26 -8.86
CA LEU A 34 -11.74 17.87 -9.06
C LEU A 34 -11.76 19.00 -10.11
N LYS A 35 -12.58 18.88 -11.16
CA LYS A 35 -12.74 19.93 -12.17
C LYS A 35 -13.34 21.21 -11.63
N GLN A 36 -14.10 21.16 -10.55
CA GLN A 36 -14.78 22.31 -9.93
C GLN A 36 -13.96 22.95 -8.81
N ILE A 37 -12.88 22.28 -8.36
CA ILE A 37 -12.01 22.81 -7.31
C ILE A 37 -10.91 23.69 -7.87
N LYS A 38 -10.70 24.84 -7.25
CA LYS A 38 -9.60 25.77 -7.58
C LYS A 38 -8.25 25.13 -7.22
N LYS A 39 -7.30 25.18 -8.16
CA LYS A 39 -5.94 24.67 -7.98
C LYS A 39 -5.13 25.68 -7.17
N ARG A 40 -5.01 25.47 -5.85
CA ARG A 40 -4.36 26.36 -4.90
C ARG A 40 -3.16 25.68 -4.25
N ALA A 41 -2.11 26.45 -3.97
CA ALA A 41 -0.89 25.93 -3.33
C ALA A 41 -1.10 25.49 -1.86
N ASP A 42 -2.14 25.97 -1.19
CA ASP A 42 -2.46 25.60 0.20
C ASP A 42 -3.46 24.44 0.31
N LEU A 43 -3.84 23.82 -0.82
CA LEU A 43 -4.74 22.67 -0.88
C LEU A 43 -3.97 21.42 -1.30
N ILE A 44 -4.04 20.38 -0.48
CA ILE A 44 -3.45 19.07 -0.76
C ILE A 44 -4.54 18.15 -1.36
N ILE A 45 -4.22 17.49 -2.45
CA ILE A 45 -5.02 16.36 -2.95
C ILE A 45 -4.33 15.07 -2.52
N ARG A 46 -4.92 14.35 -1.56
CA ARG A 46 -4.44 13.06 -1.11
C ARG A 46 -5.17 11.93 -1.82
N VAL A 47 -4.44 10.96 -2.32
CA VAL A 47 -4.98 9.80 -3.05
C VAL A 47 -4.35 8.52 -2.56
N ASN A 48 -5.16 7.52 -2.18
CA ASN A 48 -4.67 6.16 -2.00
C ASN A 48 -5.09 5.32 -3.21
N SER A 49 -4.14 4.67 -3.87
CA SER A 49 -4.38 3.94 -5.11
C SER A 49 -3.69 2.58 -5.13
N ASN A 50 -4.33 1.62 -5.80
CA ASN A 50 -3.73 0.32 -6.15
C ASN A 50 -2.78 0.42 -7.36
N MET A 51 -2.61 1.60 -7.94
CA MET A 51 -1.73 1.89 -9.07
C MET A 51 -2.05 1.11 -10.36
N GLN A 52 -3.30 0.68 -10.56
CA GLN A 52 -3.71 -0.11 -11.73
C GLN A 52 -4.36 0.72 -12.85
N TRP A 53 -4.28 2.04 -12.77
CA TRP A 53 -4.80 2.93 -13.79
C TRP A 53 -3.92 2.94 -15.06
N LYS A 54 -4.53 3.29 -16.21
CA LYS A 54 -3.83 3.54 -17.47
C LYS A 54 -3.28 4.96 -17.48
N GLN A 55 -2.18 5.21 -18.17
CA GLN A 55 -1.54 6.53 -18.20
C GLN A 55 -2.41 7.65 -18.80
N ASP A 56 -3.40 7.32 -19.61
CA ASP A 56 -4.40 8.24 -20.13
C ASP A 56 -5.59 8.47 -19.18
N ASN A 57 -5.51 7.99 -17.94
CA ASN A 57 -6.58 8.12 -16.95
C ASN A 57 -6.88 9.59 -16.65
N LYS A 58 -8.09 10.02 -17.02
CA LYS A 58 -8.53 11.43 -16.91
C LYS A 58 -8.58 11.95 -15.47
N ILE A 59 -8.80 11.07 -14.51
CA ILE A 59 -8.84 11.45 -13.08
C ILE A 59 -7.42 11.74 -12.60
N VAL A 60 -6.46 10.86 -12.89
CA VAL A 60 -5.04 11.07 -12.55
C VAL A 60 -4.52 12.34 -13.21
N GLN A 61 -4.80 12.52 -14.51
CA GLN A 61 -4.42 13.75 -15.21
C GLN A 61 -5.03 15.02 -14.60
N GLU A 62 -6.25 14.94 -14.07
CA GLU A 62 -6.86 16.09 -13.37
C GLU A 62 -6.25 16.32 -11.99
N ILE A 63 -5.91 15.25 -11.24
CA ILE A 63 -5.19 15.31 -9.96
C ILE A 63 -3.83 16.01 -10.15
N LEU A 64 -3.07 15.64 -11.16
CA LEU A 64 -1.73 16.19 -11.44
C LEU A 64 -1.72 17.69 -11.82
N LYS A 65 -2.88 18.31 -12.06
CA LYS A 65 -2.98 19.76 -12.24
C LYS A 65 -2.95 20.53 -10.92
N PHE A 66 -3.08 19.88 -9.79
CA PHE A 66 -2.99 20.53 -8.49
C PHE A 66 -1.53 20.71 -8.09
N PRO A 67 -1.18 21.84 -7.45
CA PRO A 67 0.22 22.14 -7.09
C PRO A 67 0.77 21.21 -5.99
N ASN A 68 -0.08 20.63 -5.13
CA ASN A 68 0.32 19.75 -4.04
C ASN A 68 -0.52 18.47 -4.06
N VAL A 69 0.10 17.38 -4.43
CA VAL A 69 -0.52 16.06 -4.50
C VAL A 69 0.26 15.10 -3.61
N LEU A 70 -0.45 14.40 -2.72
CA LEU A 70 0.10 13.30 -1.94
C LEU A 70 -0.48 12.00 -2.49
N PHE A 71 0.36 11.20 -3.13
CA PHE A 71 -0.06 9.94 -3.71
C PHE A 71 0.50 8.77 -2.89
N THR A 72 -0.38 7.97 -2.31
CA THR A 72 0.01 6.77 -1.56
C THR A 72 -0.28 5.53 -2.39
N CYS A 73 0.76 4.80 -2.78
CA CYS A 73 0.64 3.53 -3.47
C CYS A 73 0.55 2.37 -2.47
N SER A 74 -0.43 1.51 -2.67
CA SER A 74 -0.64 0.33 -1.85
C SER A 74 0.16 -0.84 -2.40
N ILE A 75 1.19 -1.29 -1.67
CA ILE A 75 2.16 -2.31 -2.10
C ILE A 75 2.28 -3.37 -1.01
N ASP A 76 1.83 -4.60 -1.28
CA ASP A 76 1.86 -5.70 -0.31
C ASP A 76 2.72 -6.88 -0.77
N GLY A 77 3.61 -6.67 -1.72
CA GLY A 77 4.52 -7.67 -2.26
C GLY A 77 5.28 -7.16 -3.46
N THR A 78 6.06 -8.02 -4.08
CA THR A 78 6.77 -7.76 -5.34
C THR A 78 6.44 -8.86 -6.36
N GLY A 79 6.54 -8.57 -7.65
CA GLY A 79 6.40 -9.54 -8.72
C GLY A 79 5.08 -10.33 -8.69
N GLU A 80 5.20 -11.66 -8.81
CA GLU A 80 4.04 -12.57 -8.80
C GLU A 80 3.34 -12.64 -7.45
N LYS A 81 4.09 -12.50 -6.35
CA LYS A 81 3.53 -12.44 -4.99
C LYS A 81 2.61 -11.23 -4.83
N PHE A 82 2.99 -10.06 -5.38
CA PHE A 82 2.11 -8.88 -5.43
C PHE A 82 0.82 -9.17 -6.21
N ASN A 83 0.94 -9.80 -7.39
CA ASN A 83 -0.22 -10.10 -8.23
C ASN A 83 -1.19 -11.07 -7.54
N TYR A 84 -0.67 -12.02 -6.76
CA TYR A 84 -1.47 -12.94 -5.96
C TYR A 84 -2.23 -12.23 -4.84
N ILE A 85 -1.52 -11.44 -4.03
CA ILE A 85 -2.10 -10.72 -2.87
C ILE A 85 -3.14 -9.69 -3.36
N ARG A 86 -2.78 -8.93 -4.39
CA ARG A 86 -3.63 -7.88 -4.95
C ARG A 86 -4.31 -8.36 -6.21
N ARG A 87 -5.34 -9.15 -6.01
CA ARG A 87 -6.08 -9.81 -7.09
C ARG A 87 -6.48 -8.84 -8.20
N GLY A 88 -6.15 -9.21 -9.45
CA GLY A 88 -6.41 -8.39 -10.64
C GLY A 88 -5.42 -7.25 -10.85
N ALA A 89 -4.43 -7.11 -9.95
CA ALA A 89 -3.32 -6.19 -10.15
C ALA A 89 -2.26 -6.78 -11.08
N ASN A 90 -1.42 -5.91 -11.63
CA ASN A 90 -0.25 -6.24 -12.43
C ASN A 90 0.95 -5.46 -11.88
N TRP A 91 1.96 -6.15 -11.42
CA TRP A 91 3.16 -5.57 -10.81
C TRP A 91 3.85 -4.57 -11.74
N ASN A 92 4.07 -4.96 -13.00
CA ASN A 92 4.76 -4.08 -13.96
C ASN A 92 4.01 -2.75 -14.14
N ARG A 93 2.68 -2.80 -14.26
CA ARG A 93 1.85 -1.58 -14.34
C ARG A 93 1.96 -0.74 -13.08
N THR A 94 1.96 -1.37 -11.91
CA THR A 94 2.15 -0.67 -10.64
C THR A 94 3.45 0.12 -10.66
N ILE A 95 4.56 -0.52 -11.04
CA ILE A 95 5.88 0.11 -11.05
C ILE A 95 6.01 1.18 -12.14
N GLU A 96 5.43 0.96 -13.31
CA GLU A 96 5.36 2.00 -14.35
C GLU A 96 4.66 3.26 -13.82
N ASN A 97 3.53 3.09 -13.11
CA ASN A 97 2.78 4.20 -12.54
C ASN A 97 3.50 4.87 -11.36
N VAL A 98 4.18 4.09 -10.52
CA VAL A 98 5.05 4.63 -9.43
C VAL A 98 6.15 5.51 -10.02
N LYS A 99 6.90 5.01 -11.02
CA LYS A 99 7.97 5.77 -11.70
C LYS A 99 7.43 7.00 -12.41
N PHE A 100 6.25 6.90 -13.03
CA PHE A 100 5.59 8.04 -13.67
C PHE A 100 5.27 9.14 -12.65
N LEU A 101 4.72 8.78 -11.48
CA LEU A 101 4.40 9.74 -10.42
C LEU A 101 5.64 10.33 -9.75
N GLN A 102 6.69 9.52 -9.58
CA GLN A 102 7.98 9.99 -9.05
C GLN A 102 8.59 11.10 -9.91
N GLY A 103 8.38 11.05 -11.23
CA GLY A 103 8.83 12.09 -12.16
C GLY A 103 7.99 13.37 -12.11
N GLN A 104 6.91 13.46 -11.33
CA GLN A 104 6.05 14.65 -11.25
C GLN A 104 6.53 15.59 -10.12
N PRO A 105 6.87 16.85 -10.40
CA PRO A 105 7.49 17.75 -9.41
C PRO A 105 6.52 18.18 -8.28
N ASN A 106 5.21 18.01 -8.48
CA ASN A 106 4.16 18.40 -7.54
C ASN A 106 3.59 17.20 -6.76
N VAL A 107 4.19 16.02 -6.89
CA VAL A 107 3.73 14.79 -6.23
C VAL A 107 4.67 14.40 -5.10
N ASP A 108 4.14 14.33 -3.87
CA ASP A 108 4.74 13.61 -2.76
C ASP A 108 4.26 12.16 -2.87
N LEU A 109 5.16 11.26 -3.26
CA LEU A 109 4.87 9.85 -3.46
C LEU A 109 5.19 9.05 -2.20
N ARG A 110 4.24 8.26 -1.73
CA ARG A 110 4.37 7.40 -0.55
C ARG A 110 3.99 5.97 -0.85
N ALA A 111 4.54 5.03 -0.09
CA ALA A 111 4.12 3.64 -0.10
C ALA A 111 3.34 3.30 1.18
N ASN A 112 2.41 2.37 1.06
CA ASN A 112 1.70 1.76 2.19
C ASN A 112 1.65 0.25 2.02
N THR A 113 2.10 -0.48 3.03
CA THR A 113 2.12 -1.95 3.08
C THR A 113 1.35 -2.44 4.29
N VAL A 114 0.53 -3.46 4.11
CA VAL A 114 -0.06 -4.20 5.22
C VAL A 114 0.88 -5.34 5.61
N PHE A 115 1.30 -5.36 6.87
CA PHE A 115 2.11 -6.44 7.43
C PHE A 115 1.21 -7.58 7.89
N PHE A 116 1.21 -8.68 7.14
CA PHE A 116 0.41 -9.88 7.40
C PHE A 116 1.17 -11.14 6.95
N VAL A 117 0.63 -12.31 7.19
CA VAL A 117 1.34 -13.59 7.03
C VAL A 117 2.04 -13.76 5.68
N LEU A 118 1.48 -13.30 4.55
CA LEU A 118 2.13 -13.41 3.24
C LEU A 118 3.16 -12.30 2.97
N THR A 119 3.03 -11.12 3.57
CA THR A 119 3.99 -10.02 3.38
C THR A 119 5.17 -10.10 4.34
N ALA A 120 5.04 -10.86 5.42
CA ALA A 120 6.00 -10.86 6.53
C ALA A 120 7.45 -11.11 6.10
N GLN A 121 7.67 -12.12 5.26
CA GLN A 121 9.00 -12.45 4.76
C GLN A 121 9.48 -11.57 3.60
N GLN A 122 8.53 -10.96 2.86
CA GLN A 122 8.86 -10.08 1.74
C GLN A 122 9.08 -8.63 2.15
N LEU A 123 8.73 -8.26 3.39
CA LEU A 123 8.79 -6.87 3.82
C LEU A 123 10.17 -6.24 3.64
N PRO A 124 11.30 -6.93 3.94
CA PRO A 124 12.63 -6.41 3.62
C PRO A 124 12.81 -6.07 2.14
N GLU A 125 12.44 -6.98 1.24
CA GLU A 125 12.54 -6.79 -0.21
C GLU A 125 11.68 -5.62 -0.70
N ILE A 126 10.46 -5.47 -0.16
CA ILE A 126 9.57 -4.35 -0.49
C ILE A 126 10.21 -3.02 -0.06
N ILE A 127 10.77 -2.96 1.15
CA ILE A 127 11.44 -1.77 1.66
C ILE A 127 12.66 -1.45 0.81
N ASP A 128 13.53 -2.43 0.56
CA ASP A 128 14.73 -2.26 -0.27
C ASP A 128 14.37 -1.73 -1.67
N TYR A 129 13.36 -2.32 -2.29
CA TYR A 129 12.91 -1.89 -3.60
C TYR A 129 12.51 -0.40 -3.62
N PHE A 130 11.72 0.05 -2.65
CA PHE A 130 11.30 1.45 -2.58
C PHE A 130 12.41 2.39 -2.17
N MET A 131 13.29 1.99 -1.28
CA MET A 131 14.40 2.83 -0.82
C MET A 131 15.52 2.95 -1.86
N GLU A 132 15.85 1.87 -2.55
CA GLU A 132 17.01 1.81 -3.44
C GLU A 132 16.65 2.05 -4.91
N GLU A 133 15.58 1.42 -5.40
CA GLU A 133 15.20 1.49 -6.82
C GLU A 133 14.30 2.70 -7.14
N ILE A 134 13.41 3.07 -6.21
CA ILE A 134 12.48 4.19 -6.40
C ILE A 134 13.02 5.48 -5.76
N GLY A 135 13.93 5.38 -4.79
CA GLY A 135 14.57 6.51 -4.11
C GLY A 135 13.74 7.12 -2.99
N SER A 136 14.01 6.72 -1.77
CA SER A 136 13.57 7.34 -0.51
C SER A 136 12.08 7.75 -0.43
N VAL A 137 11.19 6.88 -0.87
CA VAL A 137 9.75 7.07 -0.72
C VAL A 137 9.37 6.91 0.76
N ASP A 138 8.54 7.81 1.29
CA ASP A 138 7.97 7.64 2.63
C ASP A 138 7.08 6.38 2.64
N HIS A 139 7.39 5.42 3.51
CA HIS A 139 6.76 4.10 3.53
C HIS A 139 6.08 3.85 4.87
N THR A 140 4.76 3.78 4.88
CA THR A 140 3.96 3.38 6.03
C THR A 140 3.72 1.88 6.01
N ILE A 141 4.00 1.20 7.11
CA ILE A 141 3.78 -0.24 7.27
C ILE A 141 2.85 -0.46 8.46
N ASN A 142 1.70 -1.04 8.19
CA ASN A 142 0.68 -1.27 9.21
C ASN A 142 0.49 -2.77 9.45
N PRO A 143 0.56 -3.25 10.69
CA PRO A 143 0.10 -4.60 11.01
C PRO A 143 -1.35 -4.80 10.59
N CYS A 144 -1.69 -6.02 10.16
CA CYS A 144 -3.04 -6.38 9.73
C CYS A 144 -4.07 -6.03 10.80
N GLY A 145 -5.12 -5.31 10.40
CA GLY A 145 -6.09 -4.70 11.30
C GLY A 145 -7.07 -5.66 11.97
N MET A 146 -7.95 -5.10 12.80
CA MET A 146 -9.06 -5.83 13.41
C MET A 146 -10.03 -6.38 12.35
N GLY A 147 -10.57 -7.57 12.59
CA GLY A 147 -11.49 -8.26 11.68
C GLY A 147 -10.84 -9.29 10.75
N GLN A 148 -9.52 -9.28 10.63
CA GLN A 148 -8.75 -10.28 9.85
C GLN A 148 -7.74 -10.99 10.73
N TYR A 149 -8.16 -11.48 11.89
CA TYR A 149 -7.30 -12.07 12.90
C TYR A 149 -6.48 -13.25 12.38
N HIS A 150 -7.06 -14.08 11.50
CA HIS A 150 -6.39 -15.21 10.86
C HIS A 150 -5.21 -14.80 9.96
N LEU A 151 -5.18 -13.57 9.43
CA LEU A 151 -4.10 -13.09 8.58
C LEU A 151 -2.95 -12.42 9.34
N ARG A 152 -3.07 -12.25 10.66
CA ARG A 152 -2.04 -11.57 11.45
C ARG A 152 -0.78 -12.41 11.59
N CYS A 153 0.38 -11.77 11.60
CA CYS A 153 1.68 -12.43 11.69
C CYS A 153 1.88 -13.22 12.98
N ARG A 154 1.12 -12.93 14.05
CA ARG A 154 1.09 -13.74 15.27
C ARG A 154 0.71 -15.21 15.04
N ASN A 155 0.04 -15.51 13.92
CA ASN A 155 -0.40 -16.87 13.55
C ASN A 155 0.68 -17.67 12.80
N LEU A 156 1.83 -17.09 12.48
CA LEU A 156 2.97 -17.80 11.93
C LEU A 156 3.55 -18.77 12.97
N SER A 157 4.17 -19.87 12.51
CA SER A 157 4.88 -20.79 13.41
C SER A 157 6.06 -20.11 14.11
N SER A 158 6.54 -20.69 15.20
CA SER A 158 7.65 -20.15 15.98
C SER A 158 8.92 -20.03 15.13
N GLU A 159 9.16 -21.01 14.25
CA GLU A 159 10.30 -21.04 13.34
C GLU A 159 10.23 -19.89 12.33
N ILE A 160 9.05 -19.70 11.72
CA ILE A 160 8.84 -18.61 10.74
C ILE A 160 8.91 -17.25 11.41
N LYS A 161 8.31 -17.10 12.61
CA LYS A 161 8.42 -15.86 13.40
C LYS A 161 9.89 -15.51 13.70
N SER A 162 10.71 -16.51 14.04
CA SER A 162 12.13 -16.31 14.33
C SER A 162 12.87 -15.82 13.09
N LEU A 163 12.64 -16.43 11.92
CA LEU A 163 13.22 -16.02 10.65
C LEU A 163 12.78 -14.60 10.23
N VAL A 164 11.47 -14.33 10.33
CA VAL A 164 10.93 -12.99 10.01
C VAL A 164 11.54 -11.94 10.94
N ARG A 165 11.65 -12.22 12.23
CA ARG A 165 12.26 -11.32 13.22
C ARG A 165 13.72 -11.01 12.88
N GLU A 166 14.51 -12.03 12.53
CA GLU A 166 15.90 -11.84 12.11
C GLU A 166 15.99 -10.92 10.89
N ASN A 167 15.20 -11.19 9.86
CA ASN A 167 15.17 -10.38 8.64
C ASN A 167 14.74 -8.93 8.91
N LEU A 168 13.72 -8.73 9.75
CA LEU A 168 13.27 -7.38 10.12
C LEU A 168 14.31 -6.63 10.96
N ASN A 169 15.05 -7.31 11.85
CA ASN A 169 16.14 -6.70 12.61
C ASN A 169 17.31 -6.28 11.68
N ASN A 170 17.67 -7.12 10.72
CA ASN A 170 18.69 -6.78 9.72
C ASN A 170 18.27 -5.56 8.89
N THR A 171 17.00 -5.51 8.47
CA THR A 171 16.43 -4.36 7.76
C THR A 171 16.40 -3.11 8.65
N PHE A 172 16.06 -3.27 9.93
CA PHE A 172 16.09 -2.18 10.90
C PHE A 172 17.50 -1.59 11.03
N GLU A 173 18.53 -2.41 11.17
CA GLU A 173 19.91 -1.93 11.25
C GLU A 173 20.35 -1.20 9.97
N LYS A 174 19.93 -1.69 8.81
CA LYS A 174 20.18 -1.05 7.50
C LYS A 174 19.54 0.35 7.40
N TYR A 175 18.30 0.50 7.87
CA TYR A 175 17.52 1.73 7.72
C TYR A 175 17.25 2.49 9.03
N LYS A 176 17.99 2.24 10.10
CA LYS A 176 17.78 2.85 11.43
C LYS A 176 17.84 4.38 11.44
N HIS A 177 18.50 4.99 10.47
CA HIS A 177 18.56 6.45 10.32
C HIS A 177 17.28 7.04 9.70
N ASN A 178 16.46 6.23 9.04
CA ASN A 178 15.12 6.61 8.58
C ASN A 178 14.12 6.33 9.70
N LEU A 179 13.75 7.37 10.45
CA LEU A 179 12.88 7.23 11.64
C LEU A 179 11.52 6.63 11.33
N ASN A 180 10.97 6.87 10.13
CA ASN A 180 9.70 6.30 9.70
C ASN A 180 9.82 4.77 9.52
N ILE A 181 10.76 4.33 8.71
CA ILE A 181 11.02 2.89 8.49
C ILE A 181 11.36 2.19 9.80
N ALA A 182 12.26 2.75 10.59
CA ALA A 182 12.68 2.19 11.88
C ALA A 182 11.49 2.03 12.86
N GLY A 183 10.62 3.04 12.94
CA GLY A 183 9.41 2.99 13.77
C GLY A 183 8.42 1.92 13.30
N ASN A 184 8.18 1.84 12.00
CA ASN A 184 7.30 0.84 11.42
C ASN A 184 7.83 -0.60 11.64
N LEU A 185 9.12 -0.84 11.44
CA LEU A 185 9.74 -2.16 11.67
C LEU A 185 9.64 -2.59 13.13
N LYS A 186 9.83 -1.68 14.10
CA LYS A 186 9.62 -2.01 15.52
C LYS A 186 8.18 -2.48 15.78
N ASN A 187 7.18 -1.83 15.20
CA ASN A 187 5.78 -2.23 15.35
C ASN A 187 5.52 -3.61 14.73
N CYS A 188 6.14 -3.91 13.58
CA CYS A 188 6.05 -5.23 12.96
C CYS A 188 6.70 -6.32 13.82
N ILE A 189 7.85 -6.04 14.44
CA ILE A 189 8.54 -6.98 15.34
C ILE A 189 7.68 -7.25 16.57
N LEU A 190 7.07 -6.22 17.18
CA LEU A 190 6.16 -6.38 18.32
C LEU A 190 4.91 -7.22 17.98
N GLU A 191 4.43 -7.17 16.73
CA GLU A 191 3.30 -8.02 16.31
C GLU A 191 3.66 -9.52 16.35
N LEU A 192 4.94 -9.88 16.15
CA LEU A 192 5.42 -11.25 16.20
C LEU A 192 5.51 -11.81 17.65
N ASP A 193 5.53 -10.93 18.67
CA ASP A 193 5.61 -11.33 20.08
C ASP A 193 4.28 -11.86 20.62
N ASN A 194 3.19 -11.60 19.91
CA ASN A 194 1.87 -12.05 20.34
C ASN A 194 1.65 -13.51 19.97
N ASP A 195 0.92 -14.24 20.84
CA ASP A 195 0.48 -15.60 20.55
C ASP A 195 -0.72 -15.62 19.60
N GLY A 196 -0.74 -16.61 18.72
CA GLY A 196 -1.81 -16.84 17.75
C GLY A 196 -1.92 -18.33 17.37
N SER A 197 -3.00 -18.68 16.68
CA SER A 197 -3.24 -20.02 16.15
C SER A 197 -2.80 -20.11 14.70
N SER A 198 -1.92 -21.06 14.37
CA SER A 198 -1.25 -21.15 13.06
C SER A 198 -2.08 -21.74 11.92
N VAL A 199 -3.30 -22.23 12.15
CA VAL A 199 -4.02 -23.06 11.16
C VAL A 199 -4.95 -22.24 10.26
N GLU A 200 -5.60 -21.21 10.80
CA GLU A 200 -6.69 -20.51 10.12
C GLU A 200 -6.28 -19.79 8.82
N TYR A 201 -5.06 -19.25 8.72
CA TYR A 201 -4.65 -18.57 7.49
C TYR A 201 -4.41 -19.53 6.32
N LYS A 202 -3.94 -20.76 6.60
CA LYS A 202 -3.71 -21.78 5.57
C LYS A 202 -5.04 -22.19 4.92
N GLU A 203 -6.04 -22.48 5.73
CA GLU A 203 -7.39 -22.80 5.25
C GLU A 203 -8.02 -21.64 4.48
N TYR A 204 -7.82 -20.40 4.95
CA TYR A 204 -8.29 -19.21 4.26
C TYR A 204 -7.70 -19.11 2.84
N PHE A 205 -6.38 -19.29 2.67
CA PHE A 205 -5.76 -19.21 1.34
C PHE A 205 -6.07 -20.42 0.47
N ASP A 206 -6.26 -21.62 1.04
CA ASP A 206 -6.72 -22.80 0.31
C ASP A 206 -8.11 -22.55 -0.30
N ASN A 207 -9.01 -21.96 0.45
CA ASN A 207 -10.33 -21.59 -0.05
C ASN A 207 -10.26 -20.52 -1.15
N ILE A 208 -9.36 -19.55 -1.02
CA ILE A 208 -9.12 -18.55 -2.08
C ILE A 208 -8.59 -19.23 -3.35
N ASP A 209 -7.64 -20.13 -3.25
CA ASP A 209 -7.04 -20.83 -4.37
C ASP A 209 -8.05 -21.71 -5.12
N ILE A 210 -8.93 -22.41 -4.41
CA ILE A 210 -10.04 -23.15 -5.02
C ILE A 210 -10.92 -22.23 -5.87
N LEU A 211 -11.25 -21.06 -5.37
CA LEU A 211 -12.10 -20.09 -6.07
C LEU A 211 -11.39 -19.43 -7.27
N GLN A 212 -10.07 -19.37 -7.26
CA GLN A 212 -9.28 -18.63 -8.23
C GLN A 212 -8.50 -19.49 -9.21
N GLY A 213 -8.39 -20.80 -8.94
CA GLY A 213 -7.51 -21.69 -9.70
C GLY A 213 -6.02 -21.34 -9.52
N THR A 214 -5.64 -20.86 -8.36
CA THR A 214 -4.27 -20.48 -7.97
C THR A 214 -3.68 -21.48 -6.97
N ASP A 215 -2.43 -21.29 -6.57
CA ASP A 215 -1.76 -22.12 -5.57
C ASP A 215 -0.76 -21.27 -4.79
N TRP A 216 -1.18 -20.79 -3.61
CA TRP A 216 -0.36 -19.93 -2.74
C TRP A 216 0.92 -20.63 -2.25
N ARG A 217 0.91 -21.95 -2.10
CA ARG A 217 2.07 -22.72 -1.63
C ARG A 217 3.22 -22.71 -2.62
N LYS A 218 2.94 -22.56 -3.92
CA LYS A 218 4.01 -22.37 -4.92
C LYS A 218 4.71 -21.03 -4.78
N LEU A 219 3.98 -20.01 -4.37
CA LEU A 219 4.53 -18.66 -4.17
C LEU A 219 5.19 -18.49 -2.79
N TYR A 220 4.73 -19.26 -1.79
CA TYR A 220 5.16 -19.17 -0.39
C TYR A 220 5.46 -20.56 0.19
N PRO A 221 6.40 -21.32 -0.40
CA PRO A 221 6.72 -22.67 0.06
C PRO A 221 7.22 -22.69 1.52
N GLU A 222 7.78 -21.60 1.97
CA GLU A 222 8.27 -21.41 3.35
C GLU A 222 7.17 -21.36 4.41
N LEU A 223 5.91 -21.15 4.02
CA LEU A 223 4.76 -21.07 4.93
C LEU A 223 3.94 -22.38 4.98
N THR A 224 4.36 -23.41 4.25
CA THR A 224 3.61 -24.69 4.13
C THR A 224 3.81 -25.69 5.28
#